data_549ab8ccc38d12a0ef93fc94314bec00
#
_entry.id   549ab8ccc38d12a0ef93fc94314bec00
#
_cell.length_a   1.000
_cell.length_b   1.000
_cell.length_c   1.000
_cell.angle_alpha   90.00
_cell.angle_beta   90.00
_cell.angle_gamma   90.00
#
_symmetry.space_group_name_H-M   'P 1'
#
loop_
_entity.id
_entity.type
_entity.pdbx_description
1 polymer ?
#
loop_
_entity_poly.entity_id
_entity_poly.type
_entity_poly.pdbx_seq_one_letter_code
_entity_poly.pdbx_strand_id
1 'polypeptide(L)'
;MKLHATGIYYQDLNETIRRSDDPEVVIDGLCGQRYIACGAKNRRFTLYGTPGNGLAQYMDGASVEVFGNCQEAVGDTMNTGEVIIHGNCGDACGYGMRGGRILIEKNVGYRAGIHMKAYMDHSPVLVVGGTAGSFLGEYLAGGLIAILGIGADGAYPCRFFCGTGMHGGKIILRCDKAPSGLPRQVLVREMTQEDRAELAPHVQAYCEHFGGDAAALLAQRYFVLTPNPEAGYRQLYTFE
;
A
#
# COMPACT_ATOMS: atom_id res chain seq x y z
N MET A 1 -10.21 -16.23 -18.01
CA MET A 1 -9.93 -17.65 -17.64
C MET A 1 -10.27 -17.92 -16.20
N LYS A 2 -10.54 -19.19 -15.82
CA LYS A 2 -10.74 -19.61 -14.43
C LYS A 2 -9.76 -20.73 -14.10
N LEU A 3 -9.08 -20.65 -12.96
CA LEU A 3 -8.06 -21.60 -12.50
C LEU A 3 -8.33 -22.00 -11.04
N HIS A 4 -8.02 -23.25 -10.70
CA HIS A 4 -8.02 -23.74 -9.33
C HIS A 4 -6.58 -24.03 -8.89
N ALA A 5 -6.07 -23.30 -7.90
CA ALA A 5 -4.62 -23.29 -7.57
C ALA A 5 -4.19 -24.34 -6.54
N THR A 6 -5.15 -25.08 -5.91
CA THR A 6 -4.81 -26.06 -4.86
C THR A 6 -3.86 -27.13 -5.40
N GLY A 7 -2.70 -27.25 -4.77
CA GLY A 7 -1.66 -28.22 -5.14
C GLY A 7 -0.86 -27.86 -6.40
N ILE A 8 -1.17 -26.74 -7.05
CA ILE A 8 -0.41 -26.30 -8.21
C ILE A 8 0.83 -25.51 -7.74
N TYR A 9 1.99 -25.87 -8.26
CA TYR A 9 3.22 -25.15 -7.99
C TYR A 9 3.20 -23.76 -8.65
N TYR A 10 3.71 -22.75 -7.97
CA TYR A 10 3.52 -21.34 -8.40
C TYR A 10 4.11 -21.05 -9.79
N GLN A 11 5.18 -21.71 -10.21
CA GLN A 11 5.76 -21.52 -11.55
C GLN A 11 4.81 -22.01 -12.64
N ASP A 12 4.20 -23.20 -12.46
CA ASP A 12 3.25 -23.76 -13.41
C ASP A 12 1.97 -22.93 -13.51
N LEU A 13 1.48 -22.43 -12.37
CA LEU A 13 0.34 -21.51 -12.33
C LEU A 13 0.65 -20.23 -13.12
N ASN A 14 1.78 -19.57 -12.85
CA ASN A 14 2.17 -18.34 -13.52
C ASN A 14 2.44 -18.56 -15.01
N GLU A 15 3.01 -19.70 -15.40
CA GLU A 15 3.21 -20.04 -16.80
C GLU A 15 1.87 -20.23 -17.54
N THR A 16 0.91 -20.88 -16.89
CA THR A 16 -0.45 -21.02 -17.43
C THR A 16 -1.12 -19.67 -17.65
N ILE A 17 -1.00 -18.76 -16.65
CA ILE A 17 -1.52 -17.39 -16.75
C ILE A 17 -0.83 -16.62 -17.90
N ARG A 18 0.49 -16.77 -18.04
CA ARG A 18 1.28 -16.05 -19.05
C ARG A 18 0.98 -16.48 -20.47
N ARG A 19 0.65 -17.77 -20.68
CA ARG A 19 0.28 -18.30 -22.00
C ARG A 19 -1.13 -17.92 -22.45
N SER A 20 -1.93 -17.36 -21.57
CA SER A 20 -3.30 -16.92 -21.87
C SER A 20 -3.34 -15.41 -22.13
N ASP A 21 -4.03 -15.01 -23.20
CA ASP A 21 -4.36 -13.62 -23.51
C ASP A 21 -5.67 -13.15 -22.87
N ASP A 22 -6.27 -13.97 -22.00
CA ASP A 22 -7.56 -13.68 -21.38
C ASP A 22 -7.47 -12.40 -20.53
N PRO A 23 -8.28 -11.37 -20.76
CA PRO A 23 -8.22 -10.13 -19.99
C PRO A 23 -8.68 -10.30 -18.54
N GLU A 24 -9.46 -11.33 -18.25
CA GLU A 24 -9.96 -11.62 -16.91
C GLU A 24 -9.44 -12.98 -16.42
N VAL A 25 -8.80 -12.95 -15.26
CA VAL A 25 -8.21 -14.12 -14.61
C VAL A 25 -8.83 -14.29 -13.23
N VAL A 26 -9.56 -15.38 -13.02
CA VAL A 26 -10.15 -15.75 -11.74
C VAL A 26 -9.41 -16.97 -11.21
N ILE A 27 -8.89 -16.90 -9.99
CA ILE A 27 -8.13 -17.98 -9.36
C ILE A 27 -8.70 -18.25 -7.97
N ASP A 28 -9.08 -19.48 -7.71
CA ASP A 28 -9.47 -19.93 -6.38
C ASP A 28 -8.48 -20.96 -5.80
N GLY A 29 -8.63 -21.27 -4.50
CA GLY A 29 -7.77 -22.24 -3.82
C GLY A 29 -6.32 -21.78 -3.63
N LEU A 30 -6.09 -20.48 -3.61
CA LEU A 30 -4.75 -19.92 -3.38
C LEU A 30 -4.27 -20.17 -1.96
N CYS A 31 -3.04 -20.71 -1.85
CA CYS A 31 -2.35 -20.99 -0.60
C CYS A 31 -0.84 -20.83 -0.78
N GLY A 32 -0.37 -19.57 -0.85
CA GLY A 32 1.06 -19.24 -0.91
C GLY A 32 1.71 -19.25 -2.31
N GLN A 33 0.91 -19.35 -3.40
CA GLN A 33 1.48 -19.23 -4.75
C GLN A 33 2.02 -17.82 -4.99
N ARG A 34 3.31 -17.74 -5.33
CA ARG A 34 4.08 -16.49 -5.45
C ARG A 34 3.97 -15.85 -6.82
N TYR A 35 4.27 -14.55 -6.90
CA TYR A 35 4.47 -13.79 -8.14
C TYR A 35 3.27 -13.75 -9.09
N ILE A 36 2.05 -13.92 -8.57
CA ILE A 36 0.83 -13.77 -9.37
C ILE A 36 0.73 -12.32 -9.84
N ALA A 37 0.29 -12.11 -11.09
CA ALA A 37 0.20 -10.81 -11.74
C ALA A 37 1.53 -10.02 -11.82
N CYS A 38 2.69 -10.70 -11.68
CA CYS A 38 4.00 -10.06 -11.85
C CYS A 38 4.14 -9.50 -13.28
N GLY A 39 4.42 -8.17 -13.39
CA GLY A 39 4.54 -7.47 -14.66
C GLY A 39 3.26 -7.38 -15.48
N ALA A 40 2.10 -7.69 -14.89
CA ALA A 40 0.83 -7.72 -15.62
C ALA A 40 0.41 -6.32 -16.10
N LYS A 41 -0.15 -6.29 -17.33
CA LYS A 41 -0.69 -5.09 -17.99
C LYS A 41 -2.10 -5.35 -18.50
N ASN A 42 -2.99 -4.36 -18.36
CA ASN A 42 -4.32 -4.35 -18.98
C ASN A 42 -5.14 -5.65 -18.71
N ARG A 43 -4.95 -6.26 -17.56
CA ARG A 43 -5.64 -7.48 -17.14
C ARG A 43 -6.30 -7.28 -15.79
N ARG A 44 -7.38 -8.00 -15.53
CA ARG A 44 -8.06 -8.05 -14.23
C ARG A 44 -7.87 -9.41 -13.59
N PHE A 45 -7.44 -9.41 -12.34
CA PHE A 45 -7.28 -10.63 -11.53
C PHE A 45 -8.25 -10.59 -10.35
N THR A 46 -9.04 -11.66 -10.19
CA THR A 46 -9.89 -11.89 -9.02
C THR A 46 -9.39 -13.14 -8.33
N LEU A 47 -8.90 -12.98 -7.09
CA LEU A 47 -8.15 -14.00 -6.37
C LEU A 47 -8.87 -14.40 -5.08
N TYR A 48 -9.10 -15.70 -4.88
CA TYR A 48 -9.70 -16.23 -3.66
C TYR A 48 -8.70 -17.10 -2.91
N GLY A 49 -8.48 -16.76 -1.62
CA GLY A 49 -7.49 -17.41 -0.76
C GLY A 49 -6.31 -16.50 -0.43
N THR A 50 -5.14 -17.08 -0.18
CA THR A 50 -3.96 -16.34 0.25
C THR A 50 -2.85 -16.46 -0.79
N PRO A 51 -2.69 -15.49 -1.71
CA PRO A 51 -1.55 -15.45 -2.60
C PRO A 51 -0.26 -15.26 -1.81
N GLY A 52 0.83 -15.82 -2.34
CA GLY A 52 2.16 -15.77 -1.77
C GLY A 52 2.89 -14.47 -2.06
N ASN A 53 4.18 -14.43 -1.74
CA ASN A 53 5.04 -13.26 -1.86
C ASN A 53 5.13 -12.73 -3.29
N GLY A 54 5.28 -11.41 -3.43
CA GLY A 54 5.50 -10.74 -4.71
C GLY A 54 4.25 -10.67 -5.61
N LEU A 55 3.03 -10.71 -5.01
CA LEU A 55 1.81 -10.42 -5.75
C LEU A 55 1.90 -9.04 -6.40
N ALA A 56 1.55 -8.94 -7.69
CA ALA A 56 1.57 -7.69 -8.46
C ALA A 56 2.93 -6.98 -8.53
N GLN A 57 4.04 -7.69 -8.31
CA GLN A 57 5.39 -7.15 -8.47
C GLN A 57 5.59 -6.64 -9.90
N TYR A 58 6.17 -5.43 -10.07
CA TYR A 58 6.36 -4.76 -11.36
C TYR A 58 5.07 -4.57 -12.20
N MET A 59 3.89 -4.66 -11.61
CA MET A 59 2.61 -4.49 -12.32
C MET A 59 2.52 -3.11 -12.97
N ASP A 60 1.95 -3.04 -14.18
CA ASP A 60 1.87 -1.81 -14.95
C ASP A 60 0.53 -1.71 -15.70
N GLY A 61 -0.52 -1.27 -14.99
CA GLY A 61 -1.84 -1.01 -15.56
C GLY A 61 -2.85 -2.17 -15.45
N ALA A 62 -2.56 -3.21 -14.68
CA ALA A 62 -3.54 -4.24 -14.33
C ALA A 62 -4.32 -3.89 -13.05
N SER A 63 -5.37 -4.64 -12.75
CA SER A 63 -6.08 -4.61 -11.47
C SER A 63 -6.09 -5.99 -10.83
N VAL A 64 -5.88 -6.03 -9.52
CA VAL A 64 -5.87 -7.27 -8.72
C VAL A 64 -6.77 -7.07 -7.51
N GLU A 65 -7.75 -7.95 -7.36
CA GLU A 65 -8.64 -7.97 -6.20
C GLU A 65 -8.51 -9.32 -5.48
N VAL A 66 -8.20 -9.28 -4.18
CA VAL A 66 -7.92 -10.47 -3.36
C VAL A 66 -8.95 -10.61 -2.26
N PHE A 67 -9.74 -11.66 -2.30
CA PHE A 67 -10.66 -12.06 -1.24
C PHE A 67 -9.95 -12.99 -0.27
N GLY A 68 -9.16 -12.40 0.62
CA GLY A 68 -8.32 -13.07 1.60
C GLY A 68 -7.15 -12.21 2.07
N ASN A 69 -6.22 -12.84 2.78
CA ASN A 69 -4.98 -12.18 3.18
C ASN A 69 -3.93 -12.28 2.07
N CYS A 70 -2.93 -11.40 2.10
CA CYS A 70 -1.75 -11.48 1.24
C CYS A 70 -0.49 -11.70 2.08
N GLN A 71 0.49 -12.38 1.52
CA GLN A 71 1.82 -12.53 2.10
C GLN A 71 2.67 -11.27 1.82
N GLU A 72 3.98 -11.40 1.74
CA GLU A 72 4.94 -10.29 1.73
C GLU A 72 5.15 -9.69 0.34
N ALA A 73 5.66 -8.44 0.31
CA ALA A 73 6.10 -7.74 -0.89
C ALA A 73 5.01 -7.57 -1.97
N VAL A 74 3.76 -7.34 -1.57
CA VAL A 74 2.67 -7.01 -2.50
C VAL A 74 2.97 -5.67 -3.15
N GLY A 75 2.86 -5.58 -4.48
CA GLY A 75 3.07 -4.35 -5.24
C GLY A 75 4.52 -3.86 -5.24
N ASP A 76 5.49 -4.75 -4.97
CA ASP A 76 6.91 -4.39 -5.08
C ASP A 76 7.22 -3.81 -6.47
N THR A 77 7.77 -2.60 -6.47
CA THR A 77 8.14 -1.85 -7.70
C THR A 77 6.98 -1.71 -8.70
N MET A 78 5.74 -1.70 -8.22
CA MET A 78 4.55 -1.48 -9.06
C MET A 78 4.61 -0.09 -9.70
N ASN A 79 4.30 0.00 -11.00
CA ASN A 79 4.36 1.26 -11.75
C ASN A 79 2.98 1.93 -11.86
N THR A 80 1.94 1.18 -12.22
CA THR A 80 0.56 1.67 -12.32
C THR A 80 -0.44 0.53 -12.06
N GLY A 81 -1.72 0.89 -11.93
CA GLY A 81 -2.80 -0.07 -11.67
C GLY A 81 -3.27 -0.04 -10.22
N GLU A 82 -4.02 -1.05 -9.83
CA GLU A 82 -4.65 -1.11 -8.51
C GLU A 82 -4.62 -2.51 -7.90
N VAL A 83 -4.34 -2.57 -6.59
CA VAL A 83 -4.44 -3.81 -5.80
C VAL A 83 -5.38 -3.57 -4.63
N ILE A 84 -6.40 -4.44 -4.49
CA ILE A 84 -7.43 -4.38 -3.45
C ILE A 84 -7.35 -5.67 -2.63
N ILE A 85 -7.22 -5.56 -1.31
CA ILE A 85 -7.03 -6.71 -0.41
C ILE A 85 -8.10 -6.71 0.67
N HIS A 86 -9.05 -7.67 0.59
CA HIS A 86 -10.09 -7.91 1.59
C HIS A 86 -9.55 -8.72 2.78
N GLY A 87 -8.54 -8.19 3.45
CA GLY A 87 -7.88 -8.85 4.59
C GLY A 87 -6.65 -8.11 5.07
N ASN A 88 -5.71 -8.86 5.64
CA ASN A 88 -4.41 -8.32 6.04
C ASN A 88 -3.38 -8.50 4.93
N CYS A 89 -2.38 -7.63 4.92
CA CYS A 89 -1.21 -7.77 4.06
C CYS A 89 0.06 -7.93 4.92
N GLY A 90 0.98 -8.77 4.48
CA GLY A 90 2.24 -9.03 5.16
C GLY A 90 3.26 -7.88 5.06
N ASP A 91 4.51 -8.21 5.28
CA ASP A 91 5.62 -7.27 5.36
C ASP A 91 6.01 -6.69 3.98
N ALA A 92 6.65 -5.52 3.98
CA ALA A 92 7.17 -4.85 2.79
C ALA A 92 6.14 -4.61 1.67
N CYS A 93 4.83 -4.49 2.01
CA CYS A 93 3.80 -4.10 1.05
C CYS A 93 4.11 -2.73 0.45
N GLY A 94 4.05 -2.58 -0.87
CA GLY A 94 4.39 -1.35 -1.58
C GLY A 94 5.89 -1.04 -1.60
N TYR A 95 6.77 -2.03 -1.43
CA TYR A 95 8.22 -1.84 -1.50
C TYR A 95 8.62 -1.20 -2.83
N GLY A 96 9.31 -0.06 -2.77
CA GLY A 96 9.80 0.63 -3.96
C GLY A 96 8.73 0.98 -5.01
N MET A 97 7.45 1.00 -4.62
CA MET A 97 6.32 1.31 -5.50
C MET A 97 6.49 2.70 -6.12
N ARG A 98 6.25 2.85 -7.41
CA ARG A 98 6.48 4.07 -8.19
C ARG A 98 5.20 4.78 -8.63
N GLY A 99 4.08 4.08 -8.61
CA GLY A 99 2.77 4.58 -8.98
C GLY A 99 1.69 3.54 -8.72
N GLY A 100 0.46 3.86 -9.06
CA GLY A 100 -0.71 3.04 -8.78
C GLY A 100 -1.20 3.12 -7.34
N ARG A 101 -2.14 2.26 -6.97
CA ARG A 101 -2.79 2.31 -5.67
C ARG A 101 -2.94 0.91 -5.06
N ILE A 102 -2.65 0.79 -3.77
CA ILE A 102 -2.92 -0.41 -2.97
C ILE A 102 -3.90 -0.03 -1.85
N LEU A 103 -5.04 -0.72 -1.78
CA LEU A 103 -6.05 -0.59 -0.74
C LEU A 103 -6.09 -1.86 0.10
N ILE A 104 -5.95 -1.75 1.42
CA ILE A 104 -5.95 -2.88 2.36
C ILE A 104 -7.06 -2.67 3.37
N GLU A 105 -8.02 -3.60 3.44
CA GLU A 105 -9.14 -3.52 4.38
C GLU A 105 -8.68 -3.47 5.84
N LYS A 106 -7.74 -4.33 6.23
CA LYS A 106 -7.33 -4.51 7.62
C LYS A 106 -5.92 -3.96 7.87
N ASN A 107 -5.03 -4.79 8.36
CA ASN A 107 -3.71 -4.37 8.83
C ASN A 107 -2.62 -4.68 7.81
N VAL A 108 -1.51 -3.94 7.91
CA VAL A 108 -0.30 -4.21 7.15
C VAL A 108 0.88 -4.49 8.07
N GLY A 109 1.81 -5.32 7.61
CA GLY A 109 2.97 -5.74 8.36
C GLY A 109 4.08 -4.70 8.48
N TYR A 110 5.27 -5.18 8.69
CA TYR A 110 6.52 -4.46 8.87
C TYR A 110 7.02 -3.85 7.55
N ARG A 111 7.59 -2.61 7.58
CA ARG A 111 8.15 -1.92 6.42
C ARG A 111 7.19 -1.70 5.23
N ALA A 112 5.91 -1.49 5.50
CA ALA A 112 5.00 -1.10 4.44
C ALA A 112 5.39 0.27 3.86
N GLY A 113 5.35 0.41 2.53
CA GLY A 113 5.72 1.63 1.82
C GLY A 113 7.22 1.98 1.86
N ILE A 114 8.08 1.02 2.24
CA ILE A 114 9.54 1.24 2.23
C ILE A 114 10.03 1.59 0.81
N HIS A 115 10.87 2.63 0.70
CA HIS A 115 11.41 3.12 -0.58
C HIS A 115 10.37 3.52 -1.64
N MET A 116 9.09 3.73 -1.27
CA MET A 116 8.12 4.29 -2.22
C MET A 116 8.63 5.62 -2.77
N LYS A 117 8.50 5.82 -4.08
CA LYS A 117 8.99 7.01 -4.77
C LYS A 117 8.07 7.35 -5.94
N ALA A 118 7.58 8.58 -6.00
CA ALA A 118 6.91 9.09 -7.19
C ALA A 118 7.89 9.09 -8.38
N TYR A 119 7.40 8.71 -9.55
CA TYR A 119 8.20 8.60 -10.77
C TYR A 119 7.46 9.19 -11.96
N MET A 120 8.08 10.18 -12.62
CA MET A 120 7.43 10.96 -13.68
C MET A 120 6.09 11.53 -13.18
N ASP A 121 5.00 11.28 -13.90
CA ASP A 121 3.65 11.73 -13.57
C ASP A 121 2.90 10.76 -12.65
N HIS A 122 3.55 9.71 -12.17
CA HIS A 122 2.97 8.69 -11.30
C HIS A 122 3.31 8.95 -9.84
N SER A 123 2.29 8.91 -8.99
CA SER A 123 2.42 9.00 -7.54
C SER A 123 1.83 7.75 -6.89
N PRO A 124 2.63 6.96 -6.16
CA PRO A 124 2.14 5.76 -5.51
C PRO A 124 1.28 6.09 -4.29
N VAL A 125 0.23 5.30 -4.09
CA VAL A 125 -0.70 5.46 -2.97
C VAL A 125 -0.90 4.13 -2.25
N LEU A 126 -0.72 4.13 -0.94
CA LEU A 126 -1.01 3.00 -0.05
C LEU A 126 -2.03 3.44 1.00
N VAL A 127 -3.21 2.81 1.03
CA VAL A 127 -4.25 3.05 2.04
C VAL A 127 -4.48 1.79 2.85
N VAL A 128 -4.39 1.90 4.16
CA VAL A 128 -4.58 0.82 5.12
C VAL A 128 -5.73 1.17 6.06
N GLY A 129 -6.76 0.32 6.09
CA GLY A 129 -7.92 0.52 6.96
C GLY A 129 -7.59 0.42 8.45
N GLY A 130 -6.86 -0.62 8.84
CA GLY A 130 -6.49 -0.87 10.23
C GLY A 130 -5.18 -0.18 10.64
N THR A 131 -4.21 -0.96 11.07
CA THR A 131 -2.93 -0.51 11.64
C THR A 131 -1.73 -0.98 10.82
N ALA A 132 -0.56 -0.36 11.02
CA ALA A 132 0.68 -0.72 10.39
C ALA A 132 1.73 -1.21 11.40
N GLY A 133 2.62 -2.09 10.94
CA GLY A 133 3.80 -2.54 11.66
C GLY A 133 4.85 -1.43 11.84
N SER A 134 6.03 -1.81 12.32
CA SER A 134 7.17 -0.89 12.47
C SER A 134 7.80 -0.52 11.13
N PHE A 135 8.51 0.61 11.09
CA PHE A 135 9.21 1.13 9.92
C PHE A 135 8.28 1.45 8.73
N LEU A 136 7.02 1.86 9.00
CA LEU A 136 6.12 2.36 7.98
C LEU A 136 6.77 3.53 7.23
N GLY A 137 6.82 3.47 5.89
CA GLY A 137 7.39 4.53 5.06
C GLY A 137 8.89 4.77 5.28
N GLU A 138 9.64 3.72 5.65
CA GLU A 138 11.10 3.81 5.77
C GLU A 138 11.70 4.21 4.41
N TYR A 139 12.54 5.26 4.39
CA TYR A 139 13.11 5.85 3.17
C TYR A 139 12.07 6.27 2.12
N LEU A 140 10.87 6.69 2.55
CA LEU A 140 9.85 7.22 1.65
C LEU A 140 10.40 8.43 0.89
N ALA A 141 10.35 8.41 -0.44
CA ALA A 141 10.88 9.43 -1.33
C ALA A 141 9.78 10.15 -2.14
N GLY A 142 8.53 9.69 -2.06
CA GLY A 142 7.38 10.29 -2.74
C GLY A 142 6.14 9.43 -2.62
N GLY A 143 4.99 10.01 -2.94
CA GLY A 143 3.69 9.36 -2.83
C GLY A 143 2.99 9.58 -1.49
N LEU A 144 1.91 8.86 -1.29
CA LEU A 144 1.02 8.98 -0.15
C LEU A 144 0.83 7.63 0.55
N ILE A 145 1.05 7.61 1.87
CA ILE A 145 0.66 6.50 2.73
C ILE A 145 -0.41 7.00 3.70
N ALA A 146 -1.56 6.34 3.75
CA ALA A 146 -2.65 6.69 4.67
C ALA A 146 -3.00 5.49 5.55
N ILE A 147 -2.99 5.67 6.88
CA ILE A 147 -3.43 4.68 7.85
C ILE A 147 -4.69 5.20 8.53
N LEU A 148 -5.82 4.56 8.21
CA LEU A 148 -7.13 4.99 8.68
C LEU A 148 -7.41 4.59 10.13
N GLY A 149 -6.63 3.66 10.72
CA GLY A 149 -6.71 3.28 12.12
C GLY A 149 -8.09 2.79 12.56
N ILE A 150 -8.85 2.15 11.66
CA ILE A 150 -10.15 1.56 11.98
C ILE A 150 -9.93 0.44 13.00
N GLY A 151 -10.63 0.51 14.14
CA GLY A 151 -10.43 -0.41 15.27
C GLY A 151 -9.26 -0.06 16.20
N ALA A 152 -8.56 1.04 15.97
CA ALA A 152 -7.50 1.54 16.88
C ALA A 152 -8.02 2.51 17.96
N ASP A 153 -9.31 2.84 17.93
CA ASP A 153 -10.02 3.69 18.93
C ASP A 153 -9.29 5.01 19.24
N GLY A 154 -8.80 5.69 18.18
CA GLY A 154 -8.07 6.95 18.30
C GLY A 154 -6.61 6.81 18.74
N ALA A 155 -6.14 5.59 19.01
CA ALA A 155 -4.74 5.34 19.33
C ALA A 155 -3.83 5.54 18.10
N TYR A 156 -2.54 5.70 18.34
CA TYR A 156 -1.53 5.77 17.29
C TYR A 156 -1.50 4.45 16.48
N PRO A 157 -1.79 4.51 15.15
CA PRO A 157 -2.06 3.30 14.37
C PRO A 157 -0.82 2.62 13.80
N CYS A 158 0.37 2.98 14.26
CA CYS A 158 1.64 2.39 13.82
C CYS A 158 2.43 1.87 15.02
N ARG A 159 3.40 1.01 14.76
CA ARG A 159 4.37 0.61 15.77
C ARG A 159 5.57 1.58 15.76
N PHE A 160 6.79 1.09 15.86
CA PHE A 160 7.99 1.89 16.05
C PHE A 160 8.59 2.38 14.73
N PHE A 161 9.35 3.49 14.78
CA PHE A 161 10.22 3.97 13.72
C PHE A 161 9.49 4.38 12.42
N CYS A 162 8.25 4.89 12.53
CA CYS A 162 7.50 5.39 11.38
C CYS A 162 8.25 6.56 10.71
N GLY A 163 8.38 6.53 9.39
CA GLY A 163 9.02 7.56 8.59
C GLY A 163 10.55 7.63 8.72
N THR A 164 11.21 6.59 9.26
CA THR A 164 12.67 6.58 9.35
C THR A 164 13.31 6.80 7.98
N GLY A 165 14.18 7.80 7.87
CA GLY A 165 14.87 8.11 6.62
C GLY A 165 13.99 8.70 5.52
N MET A 166 12.73 9.05 5.79
CA MET A 166 11.89 9.68 4.76
C MET A 166 12.49 11.01 4.29
N HIS A 167 12.44 11.26 2.99
CA HIS A 167 12.97 12.47 2.36
C HIS A 167 12.03 13.02 1.26
N GLY A 168 10.86 12.43 1.07
CA GLY A 168 9.78 12.89 0.20
C GLY A 168 8.45 12.27 0.62
N GLY A 169 7.37 12.61 -0.08
CA GLY A 169 6.04 12.08 0.16
C GLY A 169 5.38 12.51 1.46
N LYS A 170 4.26 11.87 1.78
CA LYS A 170 3.46 12.12 2.98
C LYS A 170 3.00 10.81 3.61
N ILE A 171 2.97 10.77 4.95
CA ILE A 171 2.28 9.72 5.72
C ILE A 171 1.16 10.40 6.50
N ILE A 172 -0.09 9.97 6.27
CA ILE A 172 -1.28 10.50 6.94
C ILE A 172 -1.81 9.46 7.91
N LEU A 173 -1.94 9.82 9.18
CA LEU A 173 -2.33 8.91 10.26
C LEU A 173 -3.57 9.44 10.96
N ARG A 174 -4.63 8.61 11.06
CA ARG A 174 -5.80 8.92 11.88
C ARG A 174 -5.55 8.52 13.32
N CYS A 175 -5.46 9.50 14.21
CA CYS A 175 -5.36 9.31 15.65
C CYS A 175 -5.76 10.58 16.40
N ASP A 176 -6.09 10.47 17.69
CA ASP A 176 -6.58 11.59 18.51
C ASP A 176 -5.46 12.51 19.01
N LYS A 177 -4.25 11.97 19.15
CA LYS A 177 -3.09 12.71 19.66
C LYS A 177 -1.97 12.74 18.63
N ALA A 178 -1.24 13.85 18.59
CA ALA A 178 -0.09 13.99 17.72
C ALA A 178 0.93 12.87 18.01
N PRO A 179 1.40 12.16 16.96
CA PRO A 179 2.46 11.16 17.11
C PRO A 179 3.69 11.75 17.79
N SER A 180 4.30 10.97 18.69
CA SER A 180 5.52 11.35 19.42
C SER A 180 6.58 10.26 19.27
N GLY A 181 7.84 10.57 19.61
CA GLY A 181 8.95 9.62 19.52
C GLY A 181 9.36 9.27 18.09
N LEU A 182 9.02 10.12 17.12
CA LEU A 182 9.40 9.96 15.72
C LEU A 182 10.87 10.33 15.49
N PRO A 183 11.48 9.81 14.39
CA PRO A 183 12.83 10.20 13.99
C PRO A 183 12.95 11.70 13.73
N ARG A 184 14.14 12.28 13.96
CA ARG A 184 14.39 13.73 13.78
C ARG A 184 14.10 14.26 12.39
N GLN A 185 14.18 13.41 11.37
CA GLN A 185 13.91 13.75 9.97
C GLN A 185 12.42 13.81 9.65
N VAL A 186 11.53 13.61 10.61
CA VAL A 186 10.08 13.63 10.41
C VAL A 186 9.48 14.84 11.14
N LEU A 187 8.75 15.67 10.41
CA LEU A 187 7.88 16.70 10.97
C LEU A 187 6.45 16.18 11.07
N VAL A 188 5.75 16.59 12.13
CA VAL A 188 4.35 16.26 12.37
C VAL A 188 3.53 17.53 12.43
N ARG A 189 2.41 17.54 11.73
CA ARG A 189 1.39 18.61 11.83
C ARG A 189 -0.01 18.04 11.71
N GLU A 190 -1.01 18.80 12.11
CA GLU A 190 -2.41 18.45 11.80
C GLU A 190 -2.68 18.52 10.30
N MET A 191 -3.64 17.73 9.85
CA MET A 191 -4.07 17.68 8.46
C MET A 191 -4.76 18.99 8.06
N THR A 192 -4.33 19.60 6.96
CA THR A 192 -4.95 20.80 6.38
C THR A 192 -6.13 20.44 5.48
N GLN A 193 -6.84 21.44 4.97
CA GLN A 193 -7.88 21.25 3.96
C GLN A 193 -7.33 20.70 2.64
N GLU A 194 -6.12 21.09 2.26
CA GLU A 194 -5.45 20.60 1.05
C GLU A 194 -5.09 19.11 1.19
N ASP A 195 -4.52 18.71 2.34
CA ASP A 195 -4.25 17.29 2.60
C ASP A 195 -5.52 16.46 2.63
N ARG A 196 -6.63 17.02 3.16
CA ARG A 196 -7.93 16.37 3.17
C ARG A 196 -8.47 16.20 1.75
N ALA A 197 -8.33 17.19 0.89
CA ALA A 197 -8.73 17.11 -0.51
C ALA A 197 -7.90 16.06 -1.28
N GLU A 198 -6.59 15.97 -1.00
CA GLU A 198 -5.70 14.94 -1.57
C GLU A 198 -6.09 13.54 -1.08
N LEU A 199 -6.42 13.37 0.20
CA LEU A 199 -6.78 12.08 0.79
C LEU A 199 -8.19 11.60 0.35
N ALA A 200 -9.13 12.52 0.15
CA ALA A 200 -10.56 12.23 -0.04
C ALA A 200 -10.85 11.19 -1.14
N PRO A 201 -10.30 11.26 -2.36
CA PRO A 201 -10.58 10.27 -3.41
C PRO A 201 -10.10 8.86 -3.03
N HIS A 202 -9.09 8.74 -2.20
CA HIS A 202 -8.54 7.46 -1.77
C HIS A 202 -9.37 6.83 -0.65
N VAL A 203 -9.89 7.64 0.29
CA VAL A 203 -10.85 7.19 1.31
C VAL A 203 -12.19 6.82 0.68
N GLN A 204 -12.64 7.58 -0.31
CA GLN A 204 -13.85 7.25 -1.07
C GLN A 204 -13.71 5.88 -1.74
N ALA A 205 -12.64 5.64 -2.48
CA ALA A 205 -12.39 4.35 -3.10
C ALA A 205 -12.24 3.22 -2.07
N TYR A 206 -11.60 3.46 -0.93
CA TYR A 206 -11.54 2.51 0.17
C TYR A 206 -12.95 2.10 0.63
N CYS A 207 -13.84 3.06 0.86
CA CYS A 207 -15.21 2.80 1.30
C CYS A 207 -16.07 2.13 0.21
N GLU A 208 -15.82 2.38 -1.06
CA GLU A 208 -16.48 1.71 -2.18
C GLU A 208 -16.19 0.21 -2.20
N HIS A 209 -14.96 -0.20 -1.86
CA HIS A 209 -14.57 -1.60 -1.83
C HIS A 209 -14.90 -2.31 -0.52
N PHE A 210 -14.72 -1.63 0.63
CA PHE A 210 -14.79 -2.29 1.93
C PHE A 210 -15.99 -1.84 2.79
N GLY A 211 -16.77 -0.88 2.28
CA GLY A 211 -17.89 -0.29 3.02
C GLY A 211 -17.46 0.83 3.97
N GLY A 212 -18.44 1.41 4.64
CA GLY A 212 -18.22 2.52 5.55
C GLY A 212 -18.66 3.87 4.98
N ASP A 213 -18.51 4.92 5.79
CA ASP A 213 -18.86 6.30 5.43
C ASP A 213 -17.57 7.12 5.26
N ALA A 214 -17.25 7.45 4.02
CA ALA A 214 -16.06 8.23 3.68
C ALA A 214 -16.09 9.63 4.29
N ALA A 215 -17.26 10.29 4.37
CA ALA A 215 -17.39 11.61 4.96
C ALA A 215 -17.14 11.56 6.47
N ALA A 216 -17.69 10.54 7.14
CA ALA A 216 -17.45 10.33 8.56
C ALA A 216 -15.98 10.00 8.87
N LEU A 217 -15.31 9.20 8.04
CA LEU A 217 -13.88 8.93 8.18
C LEU A 217 -13.06 10.22 7.96
N LEU A 218 -13.32 10.97 6.90
CA LEU A 218 -12.62 12.22 6.60
C LEU A 218 -12.86 13.32 7.62
N ALA A 219 -13.98 13.31 8.35
CA ALA A 219 -14.26 14.25 9.42
C ALA A 219 -13.43 14.01 10.70
N GLN A 220 -12.78 12.86 10.82
CA GLN A 220 -11.95 12.52 11.97
C GLN A 220 -10.64 13.33 12.01
N ARG A 221 -9.92 13.21 13.13
CA ARG A 221 -8.63 13.88 13.33
C ARG A 221 -7.50 13.08 12.69
N TYR A 222 -6.67 13.78 11.93
CA TYR A 222 -5.50 13.22 11.26
C TYR A 222 -4.26 14.06 11.48
N PHE A 223 -3.12 13.39 11.48
CA PHE A 223 -1.81 14.02 11.48
C PHE A 223 -1.05 13.64 10.22
N VAL A 224 -0.31 14.60 9.68
CA VAL A 224 0.51 14.43 8.48
C VAL A 224 1.98 14.47 8.88
N LEU A 225 2.69 13.44 8.46
CA LEU A 225 4.13 13.33 8.60
C LEU A 225 4.78 13.69 7.26
N THR A 226 5.75 14.58 7.33
CA THR A 226 6.53 15.03 6.15
C THR A 226 8.02 15.05 6.48
N PRO A 227 8.91 15.03 5.46
CA PRO A 227 10.33 15.19 5.69
C PRO A 227 10.65 16.52 6.35
N ASN A 228 11.59 16.50 7.31
CA ASN A 228 12.16 17.69 7.89
C ASN A 228 13.27 18.25 6.96
N PRO A 229 13.10 19.44 6.34
CA PRO A 229 14.07 20.01 5.42
C PRO A 229 15.40 20.39 6.10
N GLU A 230 15.39 20.55 7.43
CA GLU A 230 16.59 20.92 8.23
C GLU A 230 17.37 19.69 8.71
N ALA A 231 16.80 18.49 8.62
CA ALA A 231 17.51 17.29 9.00
C ALA A 231 18.56 16.95 7.94
N GLY A 232 19.81 16.81 8.35
CA GLY A 232 21.02 16.73 7.51
C GLY A 232 21.11 15.59 6.47
N TYR A 233 20.03 14.87 6.24
CA TYR A 233 19.96 13.82 5.21
C TYR A 233 20.06 14.39 3.78
N ARG A 234 19.73 15.68 3.57
CA ARG A 234 19.86 16.34 2.25
C ARG A 234 21.30 16.36 1.70
N GLN A 235 22.29 16.27 2.57
CA GLN A 235 23.71 16.28 2.15
C GLN A 235 24.18 14.95 1.56
N LEU A 236 23.42 13.87 1.73
CA LEU A 236 23.76 12.52 1.25
C LEU A 236 23.13 12.17 -0.10
N TYR A 237 22.19 12.97 -0.59
CA TYR A 237 21.51 12.75 -1.86
C TYR A 237 21.84 13.87 -2.83
N THR A 238 22.48 13.53 -3.94
CA THR A 238 22.61 14.41 -5.11
C THR A 238 21.26 14.44 -5.81
N PHE A 239 20.71 15.64 -6.01
CA PHE A 239 19.55 15.86 -6.86
C PHE A 239 20.06 15.98 -8.30
N GLU A 240 19.73 15.02 -9.13
CA GLU A 240 19.81 15.17 -10.59
C GLU A 240 18.52 15.76 -11.12
#